data_1c552a9f0fc4a29d31e768630c80981a
#
_entry.id   1c552a9f0fc4a29d31e768630c80981a
#
_cell.length_a   1.000
_cell.length_b   1.000
_cell.length_c   1.000
_cell.angle_alpha   90.00
_cell.angle_beta   90.00
_cell.angle_gamma   90.00
#
_symmetry.space_group_name_H-M   'P 1'
#
loop_
_entity.id
_entity.type
_entity.pdbx_description
1 polymer ?
#
loop_
_entity_poly.entity_id
_entity_poly.type
_entity_poly.pdbx_seq_one_letter_code
_entity_poly.pdbx_strand_id
1 'polypeptide(L)'
;MVDIHWGYNNIRIKEGDEWKAVFLTPEGLFEPTVMFFGLTNSPATFQTMMNAIFHQEVGEGWLSVYMDDMAIHTAKLLHKSKEQHIQWHQTYVHRVLTKLEENDLYLKPEKCEFEKEEIKYLGVIVGKNHLKMSPKKLQGVADWPTPKTPTNI
;
A
#
# COMPACT_ATOMS: atom_id res chain seq x y z
N MET A 1 10.01 1.99 -1.01
CA MET A 1 8.55 1.78 -1.16
C MET A 1 8.31 0.41 -1.75
N VAL A 2 7.27 -0.28 -1.28
CA VAL A 2 6.91 -1.64 -1.70
C VAL A 2 5.43 -1.64 -2.07
N ASP A 3 5.05 -2.26 -3.18
CA ASP A 3 3.67 -2.34 -3.71
C ASP A 3 3.28 -3.82 -3.80
N ILE A 4 2.16 -4.19 -3.17
CA ILE A 4 1.69 -5.59 -3.12
C ILE A 4 0.90 -5.92 -4.39
N HIS A 5 1.19 -7.08 -4.97
CA HIS A 5 0.52 -7.58 -6.17
C HIS A 5 -0.81 -8.24 -5.81
N TRP A 6 -1.92 -7.69 -6.37
CA TRP A 6 -3.26 -8.28 -6.23
C TRP A 6 -3.67 -8.55 -4.77
N GLY A 7 -3.40 -7.61 -3.87
CA GLY A 7 -3.56 -7.78 -2.42
C GLY A 7 -4.90 -8.41 -2.03
N TYR A 8 -6.03 -7.96 -2.57
CA TYR A 8 -7.34 -8.51 -2.24
C TYR A 8 -7.50 -9.96 -2.67
N ASN A 9 -6.98 -10.33 -3.84
CA ASN A 9 -7.11 -11.69 -4.38
C ASN A 9 -6.32 -12.74 -3.57
N ASN A 10 -5.43 -12.30 -2.69
CA ASN A 10 -4.69 -13.18 -1.78
C ASN A 10 -5.48 -13.49 -0.49
N ILE A 11 -6.66 -12.88 -0.30
CA ILE A 11 -7.47 -13.11 0.89
C ILE A 11 -8.69 -13.97 0.55
N ARG A 12 -8.78 -15.11 1.21
CA ARG A 12 -9.91 -16.04 1.10
C ARG A 12 -11.16 -15.42 1.73
N ILE A 13 -12.30 -15.49 1.03
CA ILE A 13 -13.60 -15.23 1.64
C ILE A 13 -13.88 -16.35 2.65
N LYS A 14 -14.45 -16.00 3.79
CA LYS A 14 -14.78 -16.96 4.83
C LYS A 14 -15.67 -18.07 4.24
N GLU A 15 -15.30 -19.31 4.52
CA GLU A 15 -16.07 -20.47 4.08
C GLU A 15 -17.53 -20.37 4.54
N GLY A 16 -18.44 -20.56 3.60
CA GLY A 16 -19.90 -20.41 3.79
C GLY A 16 -20.43 -18.99 3.62
N ASP A 17 -19.55 -18.01 3.36
CA ASP A 17 -19.93 -16.62 3.09
C ASP A 17 -19.77 -16.21 1.60
N GLU A 18 -19.30 -17.12 0.72
CA GLU A 18 -19.02 -16.88 -0.70
C GLU A 18 -20.26 -16.40 -1.47
N TRP A 19 -21.42 -16.92 -1.11
CA TRP A 19 -22.71 -16.58 -1.71
C TRP A 19 -23.06 -15.08 -1.58
N LYS A 20 -22.48 -14.37 -0.59
CA LYS A 20 -22.69 -12.93 -0.40
C LYS A 20 -22.03 -12.07 -1.47
N ALA A 21 -21.09 -12.64 -2.19
CA ALA A 21 -20.31 -11.96 -3.23
C ALA A 21 -20.57 -12.53 -4.64
N VAL A 22 -21.67 -13.27 -4.78
CA VAL A 22 -22.08 -13.91 -6.02
C VAL A 22 -22.24 -12.91 -7.16
N PHE A 23 -21.86 -13.30 -8.37
CA PHE A 23 -22.02 -12.49 -9.57
C PHE A 23 -22.53 -13.31 -10.75
N LEU A 24 -23.31 -12.66 -11.62
CA LEU A 24 -23.90 -13.27 -12.80
C LEU A 24 -23.02 -13.01 -14.03
N THR A 25 -22.80 -14.05 -14.81
CA THR A 25 -22.15 -13.99 -16.13
C THR A 25 -23.08 -14.60 -17.19
N PRO A 26 -22.78 -14.44 -18.50
CA PRO A 26 -23.50 -15.16 -19.54
C PRO A 26 -23.46 -16.69 -19.38
N GLU A 27 -22.45 -17.22 -18.70
CA GLU A 27 -22.29 -18.67 -18.48
C GLU A 27 -22.96 -19.17 -17.20
N GLY A 28 -23.50 -18.28 -16.37
CA GLY A 28 -24.19 -18.61 -15.12
C GLY A 28 -23.79 -17.78 -13.92
N LEU A 29 -24.19 -18.27 -12.76
CA LEU A 29 -23.94 -17.67 -11.46
C LEU A 29 -22.68 -18.25 -10.86
N PHE A 30 -21.78 -17.38 -10.39
CA PHE A 30 -20.50 -17.78 -9.80
C PHE A 30 -20.29 -17.16 -8.42
N GLU A 31 -19.68 -17.93 -7.53
CA GLU A 31 -19.27 -17.51 -6.21
C GLU A 31 -17.74 -17.35 -6.16
N PRO A 32 -17.23 -16.15 -5.84
CA PRO A 32 -15.79 -15.96 -5.71
C PRO A 32 -15.29 -16.59 -4.41
N THR A 33 -14.14 -17.23 -4.45
CA THR A 33 -13.50 -17.80 -3.26
C THR A 33 -12.53 -16.84 -2.56
N VAL A 34 -12.15 -15.74 -3.24
CA VAL A 34 -11.24 -14.72 -2.74
C VAL A 34 -11.86 -13.34 -2.86
N MET A 35 -11.37 -12.41 -2.08
CA MET A 35 -11.81 -11.02 -2.17
C MET A 35 -11.40 -10.41 -3.53
N PHE A 36 -12.15 -9.42 -3.98
CA PHE A 36 -11.89 -8.69 -5.22
C PHE A 36 -12.29 -7.22 -5.10
N PHE A 37 -11.89 -6.42 -6.10
CA PHE A 37 -12.28 -5.01 -6.17
C PHE A 37 -13.79 -4.86 -6.33
N GLY A 38 -14.37 -3.94 -5.55
CA GLY A 38 -15.82 -3.65 -5.57
C GLY A 38 -16.58 -4.17 -4.37
N LEU A 39 -16.06 -5.12 -3.61
CA LEU A 39 -16.65 -5.50 -2.32
C LEU A 39 -16.43 -4.36 -1.30
N THR A 40 -17.50 -3.92 -0.67
CA THR A 40 -17.49 -2.78 0.28
C THR A 40 -16.47 -2.95 1.42
N ASN A 41 -16.32 -4.17 1.93
CA ASN A 41 -15.46 -4.46 3.08
C ASN A 41 -14.03 -4.87 2.71
N SER A 42 -13.71 -5.10 1.42
CA SER A 42 -12.36 -5.54 1.01
C SER A 42 -11.25 -4.60 1.50
N PRO A 43 -11.36 -3.27 1.38
CA PRO A 43 -10.33 -2.35 1.87
C PRO A 43 -10.09 -2.49 3.37
N ALA A 44 -11.15 -2.49 4.18
CA ALA A 44 -11.04 -2.58 5.64
C ALA A 44 -10.47 -3.93 6.10
N THR A 45 -10.90 -5.02 5.46
CA THR A 45 -10.42 -6.38 5.77
C THR A 45 -8.94 -6.52 5.43
N PHE A 46 -8.52 -6.03 4.25
CA PHE A 46 -7.12 -6.05 3.83
C PHE A 46 -6.24 -5.22 4.77
N GLN A 47 -6.65 -3.99 5.10
CA GLN A 47 -5.92 -3.13 6.03
C GLN A 47 -5.81 -3.77 7.42
N THR A 48 -6.86 -4.43 7.91
CA THR A 48 -6.83 -5.15 9.19
C THR A 48 -5.82 -6.28 9.19
N MET A 49 -5.76 -7.07 8.11
CA MET A 49 -4.77 -8.13 7.95
C MET A 49 -3.35 -7.55 7.92
N MET A 50 -3.12 -6.51 7.13
CA MET A 50 -1.81 -5.85 7.03
C MET A 50 -1.37 -5.28 8.38
N ASN A 51 -2.29 -4.67 9.12
CA ASN A 51 -2.02 -4.17 10.47
C ASN A 51 -1.67 -5.30 11.45
N ALA A 52 -2.26 -6.47 11.32
CA ALA A 52 -1.93 -7.63 12.15
C ALA A 52 -0.53 -8.19 11.81
N ILE A 53 -0.21 -8.36 10.53
CA ILE A 53 1.10 -8.86 10.07
C ILE A 53 2.24 -7.93 10.50
N PHE A 54 2.04 -6.62 10.33
CA PHE A 54 3.08 -5.60 10.52
C PHE A 54 2.92 -4.79 11.82
N HIS A 55 2.12 -5.28 12.78
CA HIS A 55 1.84 -4.58 14.03
C HIS A 55 3.11 -4.09 14.74
N GLN A 56 4.14 -4.93 14.81
CA GLN A 56 5.38 -4.60 15.49
C GLN A 56 6.16 -3.51 14.74
N GLU A 57 6.33 -3.64 13.43
CA GLU A 57 7.11 -2.74 12.58
C GLU A 57 6.50 -1.34 12.51
N VAL A 58 5.17 -1.27 12.45
CA VAL A 58 4.42 -0.02 12.51
C VAL A 58 4.53 0.59 13.91
N GLY A 59 4.42 -0.21 14.97
CA GLY A 59 4.58 0.22 16.36
C GLY A 59 5.99 0.73 16.67
N GLU A 60 7.04 0.14 16.11
CA GLU A 60 8.42 0.60 16.16
C GLU A 60 8.65 1.91 15.37
N GLY A 61 7.71 2.29 14.51
CA GLY A 61 7.65 3.57 13.82
C GLY A 61 8.60 3.71 12.63
N TRP A 62 9.06 2.62 12.01
CA TRP A 62 9.90 2.63 10.80
C TRP A 62 9.20 2.06 9.56
N LEU A 63 8.00 1.55 9.69
CA LEU A 63 7.15 1.09 8.60
C LEU A 63 5.83 1.83 8.63
N SER A 64 5.37 2.29 7.48
CA SER A 64 4.02 2.80 7.27
C SER A 64 3.32 1.91 6.25
N VAL A 65 2.12 1.47 6.57
CA VAL A 65 1.31 0.59 5.74
C VAL A 65 -0.05 1.24 5.48
N TYR A 66 -0.39 1.39 4.23
CA TYR A 66 -1.70 1.83 3.80
C TYR A 66 -2.15 0.98 2.61
N MET A 67 -3.05 0.06 2.87
CA MET A 67 -3.50 -0.92 1.87
C MET A 67 -2.29 -1.71 1.30
N ASP A 68 -2.14 -1.68 -0.02
CA ASP A 68 -1.05 -2.30 -0.78
C ASP A 68 0.23 -1.44 -0.85
N ASP A 69 0.16 -0.18 -0.43
CA ASP A 69 1.29 0.74 -0.38
C ASP A 69 2.05 0.64 0.95
N MET A 70 3.33 0.31 0.91
CA MET A 70 4.19 0.23 2.10
C MET A 70 5.41 1.12 1.97
N ALA A 71 5.68 1.94 2.98
CA ALA A 71 6.87 2.80 3.05
C ALA A 71 7.76 2.40 4.23
N ILE A 72 8.98 1.96 3.93
CA ILE A 72 10.03 1.64 4.92
C ILE A 72 10.91 2.87 5.07
N HIS A 73 10.99 3.44 6.26
CA HIS A 73 11.74 4.66 6.53
C HIS A 73 12.67 4.50 7.73
N THR A 74 13.95 4.79 7.52
CA THR A 74 15.00 4.65 8.53
C THR A 74 15.58 5.98 8.99
N ALA A 75 14.91 7.09 8.68
CA ALA A 75 15.42 8.44 8.96
C ALA A 75 15.69 8.75 10.45
N LYS A 76 15.02 8.04 11.36
CA LYS A 76 15.21 8.21 12.82
C LYS A 76 16.50 7.61 13.37
N LEU A 77 17.27 6.88 12.56
CA LEU A 77 18.45 6.12 12.98
C LEU A 77 19.79 6.83 12.64
N LEU A 78 19.76 8.13 12.47
CA LEU A 78 20.78 8.99 11.83
C LEU A 78 22.08 9.23 12.62
N HIS A 79 22.45 8.40 13.59
CA HIS A 79 23.74 8.57 14.28
C HIS A 79 24.87 7.66 13.75
N LYS A 80 24.73 7.15 12.52
CA LYS A 80 25.65 6.17 11.91
C LYS A 80 26.23 6.66 10.60
N SER A 81 27.34 6.03 10.12
CA SER A 81 27.89 6.31 8.80
C SER A 81 26.90 5.97 7.68
N LYS A 82 27.11 6.51 6.47
CA LYS A 82 26.25 6.27 5.33
C LYS A 82 26.13 4.76 5.00
N GLU A 83 27.24 4.04 5.06
CA GLU A 83 27.29 2.60 4.82
C GLU A 83 26.51 1.81 5.87
N GLN A 84 26.69 2.14 7.14
CA GLN A 84 25.93 1.55 8.24
C GLN A 84 24.44 1.82 8.11
N HIS A 85 24.08 3.01 7.62
CA HIS A 85 22.69 3.39 7.41
C HIS A 85 22.03 2.56 6.30
N ILE A 86 22.75 2.34 5.18
CA ILE A 86 22.29 1.49 4.08
C ILE A 86 22.11 0.05 4.57
N GLN A 87 23.07 -0.52 5.27
CA GLN A 87 22.98 -1.88 5.81
C GLN A 87 21.78 -2.04 6.76
N TRP A 88 21.55 -1.06 7.61
CA TRP A 88 20.39 -1.05 8.48
C TRP A 88 19.08 -0.98 7.68
N HIS A 89 18.99 -0.12 6.70
CA HIS A 89 17.82 -0.04 5.82
C HIS A 89 17.55 -1.38 5.14
N GLN A 90 18.58 -2.02 4.61
CA GLN A 90 18.48 -3.34 3.98
C GLN A 90 17.98 -4.41 4.96
N THR A 91 18.39 -4.38 6.23
CA THR A 91 17.87 -5.29 7.26
C THR A 91 16.37 -5.13 7.48
N TYR A 92 15.86 -3.90 7.52
CA TYR A 92 14.42 -3.64 7.63
C TYR A 92 13.65 -4.04 6.36
N VAL A 93 14.21 -3.76 5.20
CA VAL A 93 13.65 -4.22 3.92
C VAL A 93 13.54 -5.74 3.92
N HIS A 94 14.60 -6.44 4.29
CA HIS A 94 14.61 -7.90 4.35
C HIS A 94 13.54 -8.44 5.31
N ARG A 95 13.41 -7.85 6.50
CA ARG A 95 12.38 -8.23 7.48
C ARG A 95 10.95 -8.08 6.93
N VAL A 96 10.68 -7.00 6.17
CA VAL A 96 9.39 -6.81 5.51
C VAL A 96 9.18 -7.88 4.43
N LEU A 97 10.17 -8.13 3.59
CA LEU A 97 10.07 -9.12 2.51
C LEU A 97 9.84 -10.54 3.05
N THR A 98 10.55 -10.93 4.12
CA THR A 98 10.34 -12.23 4.79
C THR A 98 8.92 -12.36 5.31
N LYS A 99 8.37 -11.34 5.99
CA LYS A 99 6.99 -11.38 6.48
C LYS A 99 5.95 -11.44 5.36
N LEU A 100 6.19 -10.77 4.23
CA LEU A 100 5.33 -10.88 3.06
C LEU A 100 5.35 -12.31 2.49
N GLU A 101 6.53 -12.91 2.35
CA GLU A 101 6.70 -14.29 1.90
C GLU A 101 6.02 -15.29 2.84
N GLU A 102 6.18 -15.15 4.15
CA GLU A 102 5.54 -16.00 5.18
C GLU A 102 4.00 -15.92 5.15
N ASN A 103 3.43 -14.88 4.55
CA ASN A 103 1.99 -14.66 4.45
C ASN A 103 1.47 -14.76 3.00
N ASP A 104 2.24 -15.34 2.07
CA ASP A 104 1.90 -15.52 0.66
C ASP A 104 1.52 -14.20 -0.05
N LEU A 105 2.14 -13.09 0.35
CA LEU A 105 1.93 -11.77 -0.23
C LEU A 105 3.06 -11.45 -1.22
N TYR A 106 2.69 -11.33 -2.49
CA TYR A 106 3.63 -11.10 -3.58
C TYR A 106 3.73 -9.62 -3.94
N LEU A 107 4.88 -9.22 -4.49
CA LEU A 107 5.17 -7.84 -4.86
C LEU A 107 5.04 -7.62 -6.37
N LYS A 108 4.86 -6.35 -6.74
CA LYS A 108 5.08 -5.85 -8.11
C LYS A 108 6.48 -5.25 -8.22
N PRO A 109 7.49 -5.99 -8.69
CA PRO A 109 8.88 -5.52 -8.70
C PRO A 109 9.04 -4.19 -9.45
N GLU A 110 8.30 -4.00 -10.54
CA GLU A 110 8.32 -2.78 -11.37
C GLU A 110 7.80 -1.53 -10.67
N LYS A 111 7.08 -1.69 -9.56
CA LYS A 111 6.57 -0.60 -8.74
C LYS A 111 7.33 -0.42 -7.43
N CYS A 112 8.19 -1.37 -7.09
CA CYS A 112 9.00 -1.29 -5.89
C CYS A 112 10.19 -0.34 -6.09
N GLU A 113 10.40 0.53 -5.12
CA GLU A 113 11.54 1.47 -5.10
C GLU A 113 12.34 1.24 -3.81
N PHE A 114 13.62 0.89 -3.96
CA PHE A 114 14.55 0.64 -2.87
C PHE A 114 15.64 1.70 -2.83
N GLU A 115 16.16 2.00 -1.63
CA GLU A 115 17.30 2.89 -1.38
C GLU A 115 17.14 4.30 -2.02
N LYS A 116 15.91 4.82 -2.03
CA LYS A 116 15.59 6.16 -2.53
C LYS A 116 15.64 7.19 -1.40
N GLU A 117 16.16 8.37 -1.68
CA GLU A 117 16.12 9.51 -0.76
C GLU A 117 14.74 10.17 -0.71
N GLU A 118 13.98 10.07 -1.79
CA GLU A 118 12.59 10.52 -1.92
C GLU A 118 11.75 9.41 -2.53
N ILE A 119 10.55 9.20 -2.01
CA ILE A 119 9.56 8.26 -2.55
C ILE A 119 8.23 8.95 -2.77
N LYS A 120 7.46 8.45 -3.72
CA LYS A 120 6.07 8.86 -3.90
C LYS A 120 5.17 7.94 -3.08
N TYR A 121 4.58 8.45 -2.01
CA TYR A 121 3.73 7.70 -1.11
C TYR A 121 2.38 8.40 -0.94
N LEU A 122 1.27 7.70 -1.14
CA LEU A 122 -0.11 8.23 -1.05
C LEU A 122 -0.33 9.53 -1.83
N GLY A 123 0.36 9.66 -2.97
CA GLY A 123 0.22 10.82 -3.86
C GLY A 123 0.98 12.06 -3.44
N VAL A 124 1.82 11.98 -2.41
CA VAL A 124 2.79 13.01 -2.02
C VAL A 124 4.21 12.48 -2.21
N ILE A 125 5.17 13.40 -2.33
CA ILE A 125 6.60 13.07 -2.35
C ILE A 125 7.11 13.23 -0.93
N VAL A 126 7.57 12.13 -0.36
CA VAL A 126 8.15 12.07 0.99
C VAL A 126 9.65 11.93 0.86
N GLY A 127 10.40 12.84 1.47
CA GLY A 127 11.85 12.82 1.51
C GLY A 127 12.38 13.20 2.87
N LYS A 128 13.70 13.28 3.00
CA LYS A 128 14.37 13.69 4.25
C LYS A 128 13.96 15.11 4.64
N ASN A 129 13.20 15.23 5.73
CA ASN A 129 12.73 16.51 6.31
C ASN A 129 11.82 17.35 5.40
N HIS A 130 11.19 16.75 4.39
CA HIS A 130 10.19 17.48 3.59
C HIS A 130 9.07 16.55 3.08
N LEU A 131 7.93 17.18 2.91
CA LEU A 131 6.75 16.61 2.27
C LEU A 131 6.32 17.57 1.16
N LYS A 132 6.20 17.08 -0.08
CA LYS A 132 5.83 17.90 -1.24
C LYS A 132 4.62 17.27 -1.94
N MET A 133 3.71 18.07 -2.43
CA MET A 133 2.70 17.59 -3.39
C MET A 133 3.36 17.24 -4.72
N SER A 134 2.86 16.20 -5.38
CA SER A 134 3.36 15.88 -6.71
C SER A 134 3.01 17.04 -7.68
N PRO A 135 3.95 17.44 -8.58
CA PRO A 135 3.69 18.51 -9.54
C PRO A 135 2.43 18.29 -10.37
N LYS A 136 2.15 17.02 -10.70
CA LYS A 136 0.96 16.63 -11.46
C LYS A 136 -0.36 16.92 -10.71
N LYS A 137 -0.38 16.76 -9.40
CA LYS A 137 -1.55 17.13 -8.58
C LYS A 137 -1.71 18.64 -8.45
N LEU A 138 -0.60 19.35 -8.28
CA LEU A 138 -0.61 20.83 -8.23
C LEU A 138 -1.13 21.40 -9.55
N GLN A 139 -0.65 20.90 -10.68
CA GLN A 139 -1.10 21.30 -12.00
C GLN A 139 -2.61 21.02 -12.18
N GLY A 140 -3.07 19.83 -11.80
CA GLY A 140 -4.49 19.47 -11.88
C GLY A 140 -5.41 20.40 -11.07
N VAL A 141 -4.94 20.92 -9.93
CA VAL A 141 -5.68 21.93 -9.14
C VAL A 141 -5.61 23.31 -9.79
N ALA A 142 -4.43 23.68 -10.29
CA ALA A 142 -4.24 24.98 -10.98
C ALA A 142 -5.08 25.10 -12.26
N ASP A 143 -5.21 24.00 -12.98
CA ASP A 143 -5.98 23.91 -14.24
C ASP A 143 -7.49 23.69 -14.01
N TRP A 144 -7.93 23.57 -12.75
CA TRP A 144 -9.33 23.32 -12.44
C TRP A 144 -10.19 24.51 -12.88
N PRO A 145 -11.18 24.29 -13.72
CA PRO A 145 -12.04 25.36 -14.18
C PRO A 145 -12.86 25.94 -13.01
N THR A 146 -12.98 27.27 -12.97
CA THR A 146 -13.85 27.93 -11.99
C THR A 146 -15.28 27.39 -12.11
N PRO A 147 -15.91 26.93 -11.03
CA PRO A 147 -17.28 26.42 -11.09
C PRO A 147 -18.24 27.51 -11.53
N LYS A 148 -19.07 27.22 -12.54
CA LYS A 148 -20.04 28.17 -13.12
C LYS A 148 -21.46 27.91 -12.62
N THR A 149 -21.72 26.73 -12.02
CA THR A 149 -23.03 26.34 -11.51
C THR A 149 -22.87 25.62 -10.17
N PRO A 150 -23.90 25.57 -9.30
CA PRO A 150 -23.87 24.83 -8.05
C PRO A 150 -23.57 23.33 -8.23
N THR A 151 -23.88 22.77 -9.40
CA THR A 151 -23.63 21.35 -9.72
C THR A 151 -22.15 21.06 -10.05
N ASN A 152 -21.34 22.12 -10.23
CA ASN A 152 -19.90 22.03 -10.55
C ASN A 152 -19.02 22.15 -9.30
N ILE A 153 -19.63 22.25 -8.12
CA ILE A 153 -19.00 22.23 -6.81
C ILE A 153 -19.08 20.83 -6.23
#